data_fa6d5989f26a3b223d4b0ea80d66e0c3
#
_entry.id   fa6d5989f26a3b223d4b0ea80d66e0c3
#
_cell.length_a   1.000
_cell.length_b   1.000
_cell.length_c   1.000
_cell.angle_alpha   90.00
_cell.angle_beta   90.00
_cell.angle_gamma   90.00
#
_symmetry.space_group_name_H-M   'P 1'
#
loop_
_entity.id
_entity.type
_entity.pdbx_description
1 polymer ?
#
loop_
_entity_poly.entity_id
_entity_poly.type
_entity_poly.pdbx_seq_one_letter_code
_entity_poly.pdbx_strand_id
1 'polypeptide(L)'
;AGLYVYSSADRDLSNARNYDEFMEHYAFVVQEIHRVTLPGRISAVHCSDIPVAGANIAGHHDLPGDIIRLHQEVGFDYTPRICIWKEPLGVRNRTMAKALAHRQIVEDSTLTNVAAADYLIPFRKRGANQIPVAHPLGLLDYAGERRPPADVLSYRGWAGDQTENRYSHWIWRQYASCFWDDVRIGRVVPFKQSRD
;
A
#
# COMPACT_ATOMS: atom_id res chain seq x y z
N ALA A 1 0.38 -11.17 14.97
CA ALA A 1 -0.63 -10.40 15.65
C ALA A 1 -0.70 -9.00 15.10
N GLY A 2 -1.83 -8.64 14.50
CA GLY A 2 -2.05 -7.28 14.00
C GLY A 2 -2.17 -6.26 15.13
N LEU A 3 -1.98 -4.99 14.82
CA LEU A 3 -2.20 -3.89 15.77
C LEU A 3 -3.67 -3.79 16.23
N TYR A 4 -4.56 -4.42 15.51
CA TYR A 4 -6.01 -4.36 15.74
C TYR A 4 -6.62 -5.74 15.65
N VAL A 5 -7.40 -6.10 16.65
CA VAL A 5 -8.30 -7.26 16.63
C VAL A 5 -9.65 -6.75 16.14
N TYR A 6 -10.11 -7.25 15.00
CA TYR A 6 -11.36 -6.79 14.38
C TYR A 6 -12.58 -7.58 14.83
N SER A 7 -12.38 -8.84 15.19
CA SER A 7 -13.46 -9.70 15.69
C SER A 7 -12.92 -10.77 16.65
N SER A 8 -13.84 -11.46 17.35
CA SER A 8 -13.51 -12.62 18.19
C SER A 8 -13.63 -13.95 17.42
N ALA A 9 -13.80 -13.91 16.10
CA ALA A 9 -13.93 -15.12 15.30
C ALA A 9 -12.60 -15.86 15.17
N ASP A 10 -12.60 -17.18 15.35
CA ASP A 10 -11.39 -18.02 15.24
C ASP A 10 -10.70 -17.95 13.87
N ARG A 11 -11.46 -17.55 12.84
CA ARG A 11 -10.94 -17.40 11.47
C ARG A 11 -10.37 -16.01 11.17
N ASP A 12 -10.42 -15.09 12.12
CA ASP A 12 -9.84 -13.76 11.95
C ASP A 12 -8.34 -13.83 12.16
N LEU A 13 -7.58 -13.57 11.11
CA LEU A 13 -6.10 -13.56 11.14
C LEU A 13 -5.53 -12.59 12.18
N SER A 14 -6.28 -11.56 12.56
CA SER A 14 -5.84 -10.61 13.60
C SER A 14 -5.77 -11.25 14.99
N ASN A 15 -6.39 -12.43 15.19
CA ASN A 15 -6.38 -13.19 16.45
C ASN A 15 -5.17 -14.13 16.58
N ALA A 16 -4.24 -14.15 15.62
CA ALA A 16 -3.01 -14.92 15.74
C ALA A 16 -2.24 -14.52 17.01
N ARG A 17 -1.69 -15.52 17.72
CA ARG A 17 -1.03 -15.33 19.02
C ARG A 17 0.28 -14.55 18.91
N ASN A 18 0.96 -14.67 17.78
CA ASN A 18 2.21 -14.01 17.50
C ASN A 18 2.38 -13.77 15.99
N TYR A 19 3.47 -13.13 15.61
CA TYR A 19 3.75 -12.76 14.23
C TYR A 19 3.97 -14.00 13.33
N ASP A 20 4.66 -15.02 13.83
CA ASP A 20 4.97 -16.23 13.07
C ASP A 20 3.69 -17.01 12.73
N GLU A 21 2.81 -17.21 13.71
CA GLU A 21 1.50 -17.83 13.49
C GLU A 21 0.63 -17.02 12.50
N PHE A 22 0.70 -15.69 12.57
CA PHE A 22 0.03 -14.84 11.57
C PHE A 22 0.56 -15.12 10.17
N MET A 23 1.88 -15.21 10.00
CA MET A 23 2.50 -15.47 8.69
C MET A 23 2.18 -16.88 8.17
N GLU A 24 2.14 -17.89 9.05
CA GLU A 24 1.70 -19.25 8.69
C GLU A 24 0.26 -19.25 8.15
N HIS A 25 -0.65 -18.61 8.87
CA HIS A 25 -2.05 -18.52 8.42
C HIS A 25 -2.20 -17.70 7.15
N TYR A 26 -1.44 -16.60 7.03
CA TYR A 26 -1.46 -15.76 5.85
C TYR A 26 -0.95 -16.49 4.61
N ALA A 27 -0.04 -17.46 4.76
CA ALA A 27 0.46 -18.27 3.66
C ALA A 27 -0.67 -19.05 2.95
N PHE A 28 -1.65 -19.57 3.68
CA PHE A 28 -2.82 -20.23 3.08
C PHE A 28 -3.65 -19.24 2.25
N VAL A 29 -3.81 -18.02 2.73
CA VAL A 29 -4.53 -16.97 1.99
C VAL A 29 -3.82 -16.65 0.69
N VAL A 30 -2.49 -16.51 0.71
CA VAL A 30 -1.70 -16.21 -0.49
C VAL A 30 -1.77 -17.36 -1.50
N GLN A 31 -1.71 -18.61 -1.05
CA GLN A 31 -1.87 -19.78 -1.91
C GLN A 31 -3.23 -19.78 -2.62
N GLU A 32 -4.30 -19.48 -1.89
CA GLU A 32 -5.65 -19.41 -2.46
C GLU A 32 -5.82 -18.22 -3.41
N ILE A 33 -5.25 -17.05 -3.08
CA ILE A 33 -5.21 -15.90 -4.00
C ILE A 33 -4.49 -16.29 -5.27
N HIS A 34 -3.35 -16.98 -5.17
CA HIS A 34 -2.63 -17.46 -6.35
C HIS A 34 -3.48 -18.44 -7.16
N ARG A 35 -4.15 -19.40 -6.51
CA ARG A 35 -4.98 -20.39 -7.17
C ARG A 35 -6.10 -19.75 -8.01
N VAL A 36 -6.79 -18.74 -7.45
CA VAL A 36 -7.95 -18.10 -8.12
C VAL A 36 -7.57 -16.97 -9.07
N THR A 37 -6.36 -16.44 -8.96
CA THR A 37 -5.90 -15.38 -9.86
C THR A 37 -5.59 -15.94 -11.24
N LEU A 38 -6.11 -15.32 -12.29
CA LEU A 38 -5.79 -15.70 -13.67
C LEU A 38 -4.33 -15.37 -14.03
N PRO A 39 -3.67 -16.16 -14.91
CA PRO A 39 -2.33 -15.85 -15.40
C PRO A 39 -2.24 -14.43 -15.99
N GLY A 40 -1.15 -13.73 -15.70
CA GLY A 40 -0.91 -12.36 -16.14
C GLY A 40 -1.68 -11.28 -15.37
N ARG A 41 -2.55 -11.67 -14.43
CA ARG A 41 -3.30 -10.72 -13.58
C ARG A 41 -2.50 -10.32 -12.34
N ILE A 42 -2.96 -9.25 -11.71
CA ILE A 42 -2.31 -8.61 -10.57
C ILE A 42 -3.12 -8.86 -9.30
N SER A 43 -2.41 -9.23 -8.23
CA SER A 43 -2.84 -9.10 -6.85
C SER A 43 -2.10 -7.93 -6.21
N ALA A 44 -2.73 -7.18 -5.33
CA ALA A 44 -2.08 -6.08 -4.63
C ALA A 44 -2.37 -6.15 -3.13
N VAL A 45 -1.32 -5.93 -2.33
CA VAL A 45 -1.41 -5.93 -0.87
C VAL A 45 -1.06 -4.56 -0.34
N HIS A 46 -1.92 -4.04 0.54
CA HIS A 46 -1.65 -2.83 1.30
C HIS A 46 -1.21 -3.21 2.71
N CYS A 47 -0.02 -2.80 3.10
CA CYS A 47 0.54 -3.10 4.41
C CYS A 47 1.53 -2.02 4.88
N SER A 48 1.99 -2.15 6.11
CA SER A 48 3.01 -1.31 6.74
C SER A 48 3.86 -2.19 7.65
N ASP A 49 5.03 -1.71 8.05
CA ASP A 49 5.81 -2.34 9.10
C ASP A 49 5.02 -2.42 10.41
N ILE A 50 5.19 -3.50 11.15
CA ILE A 50 4.48 -3.74 12.41
C ILE A 50 5.43 -3.50 13.58
N PRO A 51 5.12 -2.59 14.51
CA PRO A 51 5.92 -2.41 15.70
C PRO A 51 6.01 -3.70 16.53
N VAL A 52 7.19 -4.05 16.98
CA VAL A 52 7.39 -5.13 17.94
C VAL A 52 6.83 -4.71 19.30
N ALA A 53 5.99 -5.54 19.89
CA ALA A 53 5.41 -5.26 21.21
C ALA A 53 6.48 -5.28 22.30
N GLY A 54 6.55 -4.22 23.11
CA GLY A 54 7.48 -4.11 24.23
C GLY A 54 7.76 -2.65 24.59
N ALA A 55 7.82 -2.35 25.89
CA ALA A 55 7.82 -0.98 26.40
C ALA A 55 9.05 -0.13 25.99
N ASN A 56 10.15 -0.76 25.60
CA ASN A 56 11.42 -0.06 25.31
C ASN A 56 12.07 -0.49 23.98
N ILE A 57 11.34 -1.24 23.13
CA ILE A 57 11.89 -1.71 21.85
C ILE A 57 11.32 -0.83 20.74
N ALA A 58 12.21 -0.13 20.04
CA ALA A 58 11.87 0.68 18.87
C ALA A 58 11.88 -0.14 17.56
N GLY A 59 11.87 -1.48 17.66
CA GLY A 59 11.94 -2.38 16.50
C GLY A 59 10.62 -2.57 15.79
N HIS A 60 10.71 -3.01 14.53
CA HIS A 60 9.58 -3.37 13.70
C HIS A 60 9.82 -4.73 13.04
N HIS A 61 8.75 -5.46 12.78
CA HIS A 61 8.75 -6.56 11.83
C HIS A 61 8.66 -5.98 10.41
N ASP A 62 9.53 -6.45 9.52
CA ASP A 62 9.48 -6.12 8.08
C ASP A 62 8.35 -6.92 7.40
N LEU A 63 7.09 -6.62 7.76
CA LEU A 63 5.94 -7.27 7.15
C LEU A 63 5.92 -7.11 5.61
N PRO A 64 6.22 -5.94 5.03
CA PRO A 64 6.30 -5.80 3.58
C PRO A 64 7.30 -6.77 2.94
N GLY A 65 8.47 -6.96 3.54
CA GLY A 65 9.47 -7.89 3.04
C GLY A 65 9.03 -9.35 3.16
N ASP A 66 8.42 -9.74 4.28
CA ASP A 66 7.89 -11.10 4.47
C ASP A 66 6.76 -11.41 3.48
N ILE A 67 5.86 -10.47 3.25
CA ILE A 67 4.81 -10.58 2.24
C ILE A 67 5.41 -10.77 0.84
N ILE A 68 6.45 -10.02 0.49
CA ILE A 68 7.11 -10.16 -0.82
C ILE A 68 7.71 -11.56 -0.96
N ARG A 69 8.47 -12.03 0.03
CA ARG A 69 9.08 -13.36 0.01
C ARG A 69 8.04 -14.46 -0.14
N LEU A 70 6.99 -14.41 0.66
CA LEU A 70 5.90 -15.38 0.62
C LEU A 70 5.19 -15.43 -0.74
N HIS A 71 4.88 -14.28 -1.33
CA HIS A 71 4.23 -14.26 -2.65
C HIS A 71 5.15 -14.81 -3.75
N GLN A 72 6.46 -14.54 -3.67
CA GLN A 72 7.43 -15.09 -4.62
C GLN A 72 7.56 -16.60 -4.49
N GLU A 73 7.57 -17.14 -3.27
CA GLU A 73 7.58 -18.59 -2.98
C GLU A 73 6.34 -19.30 -3.55
N VAL A 74 5.18 -18.65 -3.45
CA VAL A 74 3.91 -19.19 -3.99
C VAL A 74 3.85 -19.13 -5.53
N GLY A 75 4.69 -18.30 -6.18
CA GLY A 75 4.80 -18.24 -7.64
C GLY A 75 4.33 -16.95 -8.28
N PHE A 76 4.16 -15.88 -7.51
CA PHE A 76 3.99 -14.54 -8.06
C PHE A 76 5.33 -13.89 -8.42
N ASP A 77 5.32 -13.01 -9.40
CA ASP A 77 6.41 -12.08 -9.64
C ASP A 77 6.13 -10.79 -8.87
N TYR A 78 7.11 -10.35 -8.10
CA TYR A 78 7.08 -9.06 -7.41
C TYR A 78 7.32 -7.93 -8.41
N THR A 79 6.49 -6.91 -8.35
CA THR A 79 6.69 -5.64 -9.05
C THR A 79 6.99 -4.53 -8.04
N PRO A 80 7.66 -3.43 -8.44
CA PRO A 80 8.06 -2.40 -7.50
C PRO A 80 6.89 -1.90 -6.65
N ARG A 81 7.11 -1.84 -5.34
CA ARG A 81 6.12 -1.32 -4.38
C ARG A 81 6.01 0.20 -4.46
N ILE A 82 4.83 0.68 -4.12
CA ILE A 82 4.51 2.10 -4.00
C ILE A 82 4.56 2.45 -2.52
N CYS A 83 5.30 3.50 -2.18
CA CYS A 83 5.34 4.07 -0.84
C CYS A 83 4.24 5.13 -0.73
N ILE A 84 3.35 4.97 0.24
CA ILE A 84 2.28 5.92 0.54
C ILE A 84 2.70 6.76 1.73
N TRP A 85 2.80 8.07 1.51
CA TRP A 85 3.17 9.01 2.57
C TRP A 85 2.07 9.10 3.64
N LYS A 86 2.50 9.17 4.89
CA LYS A 86 1.62 9.41 6.03
C LYS A 86 2.07 10.62 6.82
N GLU A 87 1.11 11.38 7.28
CA GLU A 87 1.36 12.52 8.16
C GLU A 87 1.85 12.01 9.54
N PRO A 88 3.09 12.37 9.97
CA PRO A 88 3.73 11.77 11.14
C PRO A 88 2.97 11.98 12.45
N LEU A 89 2.35 13.14 12.64
CA LEU A 89 1.57 13.42 13.85
C LEU A 89 0.31 12.57 13.92
N GLY A 90 -0.34 12.34 12.78
CA GLY A 90 -1.48 11.42 12.68
C GLY A 90 -1.10 9.99 13.04
N VAL A 91 0.06 9.52 12.54
CA VAL A 91 0.59 8.20 12.90
C VAL A 91 0.90 8.12 14.37
N ARG A 92 1.59 9.15 14.94
CA ARG A 92 1.91 9.22 16.36
C ARG A 92 0.66 9.16 17.25
N ASN A 93 -0.37 9.93 16.92
CA ASN A 93 -1.60 9.99 17.70
C ASN A 93 -2.39 8.67 17.66
N ARG A 94 -2.34 7.97 16.53
CA ARG A 94 -3.00 6.67 16.37
C ARG A 94 -2.26 5.54 17.08
N THR A 95 -0.93 5.50 16.96
CA THR A 95 -0.12 4.39 17.48
C THR A 95 0.36 4.61 18.90
N MET A 96 0.33 5.84 19.40
CA MET A 96 0.90 6.26 20.68
C MET A 96 2.39 5.89 20.84
N ALA A 97 3.09 5.69 19.71
CA ALA A 97 4.48 5.28 19.70
C ALA A 97 5.38 6.36 20.33
N LYS A 98 6.09 6.01 21.39
CA LYS A 98 6.99 6.94 22.11
C LYS A 98 8.10 7.44 21.19
N ALA A 99 8.66 6.57 20.37
CA ALA A 99 9.73 6.90 19.42
C ALA A 99 9.34 7.97 18.37
N LEU A 100 8.04 8.20 18.14
CA LEU A 100 7.53 9.27 17.28
C LEU A 100 7.17 10.55 18.05
N ALA A 101 7.29 10.56 19.37
CA ALA A 101 6.98 11.75 20.14
C ALA A 101 8.08 12.81 19.94
N HIS A 102 7.69 14.05 19.63
CA HIS A 102 8.66 15.16 19.53
C HIS A 102 9.51 15.31 20.80
N ARG A 103 8.93 15.07 21.95
CA ARG A 103 9.64 15.07 23.24
C ARG A 103 10.82 14.09 23.27
N GLN A 104 10.76 12.97 22.56
CA GLN A 104 11.84 12.00 22.50
C GLN A 104 13.14 12.58 21.93
N ILE A 105 13.03 13.52 20.99
CA ILE A 105 14.19 14.23 20.42
C ILE A 105 14.94 15.04 21.51
N VAL A 106 14.17 15.58 22.46
CA VAL A 106 14.74 16.39 23.57
C VAL A 106 15.34 15.51 24.67
N GLU A 107 14.72 14.37 24.97
CA GLU A 107 15.14 13.47 26.04
C GLU A 107 16.27 12.56 25.62
N ASP A 108 16.10 11.87 24.49
CA ASP A 108 17.10 10.96 23.89
C ASP A 108 16.78 10.75 22.40
N SER A 109 17.50 11.48 21.57
CA SER A 109 17.30 11.43 20.12
C SER A 109 17.67 10.08 19.49
N THR A 110 18.45 9.24 20.18
CA THR A 110 18.83 7.90 19.68
C THR A 110 17.65 6.92 19.65
N LEU A 111 16.59 7.21 20.39
CA LEU A 111 15.37 6.43 20.44
C LEU A 111 14.28 6.95 19.49
N THR A 112 14.57 8.01 18.72
CA THR A 112 13.61 8.51 17.75
C THR A 112 13.54 7.65 16.50
N ASN A 113 12.31 7.43 16.00
CA ASN A 113 12.05 6.76 14.73
C ASN A 113 11.28 7.67 13.79
N VAL A 114 11.25 7.29 12.51
CA VAL A 114 10.34 7.85 11.51
C VAL A 114 8.97 7.16 11.60
N ALA A 115 7.93 7.84 11.15
CA ALA A 115 6.65 7.20 10.95
C ALA A 115 6.76 6.13 9.84
N ALA A 116 6.35 4.90 10.14
CA ALA A 116 6.32 3.85 9.14
C ALA A 116 5.38 4.24 7.99
N ALA A 117 5.87 4.15 6.76
CA ALA A 117 5.05 4.35 5.57
C ALA A 117 4.06 3.20 5.40
N ASP A 118 2.99 3.44 4.64
CA ASP A 118 2.22 2.36 4.05
C ASP A 118 2.81 2.00 2.69
N TYR A 119 2.65 0.75 2.32
CA TYR A 119 3.07 0.24 1.03
C TYR A 119 1.90 -0.40 0.31
N LEU A 120 1.76 -0.10 -0.98
CA LEU A 120 0.96 -0.89 -1.89
C LEU A 120 1.93 -1.75 -2.70
N ILE A 121 1.82 -3.06 -2.57
CA ILE A 121 2.73 -4.04 -3.15
C ILE A 121 1.99 -4.83 -4.21
N PRO A 122 2.21 -4.56 -5.51
CA PRO A 122 1.60 -5.34 -6.56
C PRO A 122 2.41 -6.60 -6.85
N PHE A 123 1.70 -7.67 -7.17
CA PHE A 123 2.23 -8.96 -7.57
C PHE A 123 1.55 -9.42 -8.84
N ARG A 124 2.31 -9.94 -9.79
CA ARG A 124 1.78 -10.48 -11.04
C ARG A 124 1.85 -12.00 -11.04
N LYS A 125 0.72 -12.68 -11.28
CA LYS A 125 0.75 -14.11 -11.50
C LYS A 125 1.42 -14.41 -12.85
N ARG A 126 2.39 -15.33 -12.85
CA ARG A 126 3.11 -15.74 -14.06
C ARG A 126 2.17 -16.26 -15.12
N GLY A 127 2.51 -16.01 -16.38
CA GLY A 127 1.75 -16.44 -17.53
C GLY A 127 1.22 -15.30 -18.39
N ALA A 128 0.71 -15.63 -19.56
CA ALA A 128 0.19 -14.65 -20.50
C ALA A 128 -1.21 -14.17 -20.07
N ASN A 129 -1.43 -12.87 -20.17
CA ASN A 129 -2.75 -12.29 -20.01
C ASN A 129 -3.54 -12.45 -21.32
N GLN A 130 -4.41 -13.45 -21.38
CA GLN A 130 -5.20 -13.76 -22.57
C GLN A 130 -6.26 -12.70 -22.90
N ILE A 131 -6.72 -11.96 -21.89
CA ILE A 131 -7.70 -10.90 -22.04
C ILE A 131 -7.11 -9.60 -21.47
N PRO A 132 -6.39 -8.81 -22.30
CA PRO A 132 -5.82 -7.54 -21.86
C PRO A 132 -6.89 -6.58 -21.35
N VAL A 133 -6.59 -5.86 -20.27
CA VAL A 133 -7.36 -4.69 -19.85
C VAL A 133 -6.75 -3.50 -20.56
N ALA A 134 -7.47 -2.98 -21.55
CA ALA A 134 -6.98 -1.88 -22.38
C ALA A 134 -7.68 -0.57 -21.99
N HIS A 135 -6.93 0.52 -22.08
CA HIS A 135 -7.41 1.89 -21.93
C HIS A 135 -7.08 2.67 -23.21
N PRO A 136 -7.89 2.54 -24.27
CA PRO A 136 -7.56 3.13 -25.60
C PRO A 136 -7.40 4.64 -25.58
N LEU A 137 -8.05 5.32 -24.64
CA LEU A 137 -7.94 6.77 -24.44
C LEU A 137 -6.85 7.14 -23.42
N GLY A 138 -6.04 6.18 -22.97
CA GLY A 138 -5.05 6.39 -21.92
C GLY A 138 -5.68 6.63 -20.54
N LEU A 139 -5.00 7.43 -19.71
CA LEU A 139 -5.43 7.69 -18.33
C LEU A 139 -6.24 8.99 -18.18
N LEU A 140 -6.90 9.47 -19.23
CA LEU A 140 -7.59 10.76 -19.23
C LEU A 140 -8.68 10.86 -18.15
N ASP A 141 -9.33 9.75 -17.83
CA ASP A 141 -10.39 9.68 -16.82
C ASP A 141 -9.86 9.58 -15.39
N TYR A 142 -8.54 9.47 -15.22
CA TYR A 142 -7.90 9.23 -13.92
C TYR A 142 -7.09 10.43 -13.43
N ALA A 143 -7.42 11.64 -13.85
CA ALA A 143 -6.68 12.84 -13.46
C ALA A 143 -6.67 13.13 -11.95
N GLY A 144 -7.59 12.51 -11.20
CA GLY A 144 -7.71 12.70 -9.75
C GLY A 144 -8.10 14.15 -9.41
N GLU A 145 -7.64 14.61 -8.24
CA GLU A 145 -7.95 15.95 -7.74
C GLU A 145 -6.90 17.00 -8.08
N ARG A 146 -5.74 16.58 -8.55
CA ARG A 146 -4.66 17.49 -8.92
C ARG A 146 -5.06 18.27 -10.16
N ARG A 147 -4.94 19.58 -10.09
CA ARG A 147 -5.16 20.45 -11.25
C ARG A 147 -3.90 20.46 -12.10
N PRO A 148 -4.01 20.14 -13.39
CA PRO A 148 -2.86 20.24 -14.28
C PRO A 148 -2.43 21.69 -14.44
N PRO A 149 -1.13 21.97 -14.58
CA PRO A 149 -0.63 23.27 -15.02
C PRO A 149 -1.23 23.67 -16.37
N ALA A 150 -1.40 24.97 -16.60
CA ALA A 150 -2.08 25.47 -17.80
C ALA A 150 -1.40 25.03 -19.10
N ASP A 151 -0.08 24.91 -19.09
CA ASP A 151 0.73 24.52 -20.25
C ASP A 151 0.59 23.03 -20.63
N VAL A 152 0.10 22.17 -19.70
CA VAL A 152 -0.13 20.76 -20.03
C VAL A 152 -1.54 20.45 -20.52
N LEU A 153 -2.43 21.43 -20.52
CA LEU A 153 -3.81 21.27 -20.98
C LEU A 153 -3.96 21.27 -22.49
N SER A 154 -2.90 21.61 -23.24
CA SER A 154 -2.95 21.82 -24.69
C SER A 154 -3.27 20.56 -25.49
N TYR A 155 -3.00 19.38 -24.92
CA TYR A 155 -3.26 18.10 -25.57
C TYR A 155 -3.72 17.03 -24.57
N ARG A 156 -4.79 16.34 -24.94
CA ARG A 156 -5.41 15.28 -24.10
C ARG A 156 -5.38 13.89 -24.73
N GLY A 157 -4.73 13.74 -25.87
CA GLY A 157 -4.65 12.45 -26.53
C GLY A 157 -3.68 11.49 -25.84
N TRP A 158 -3.69 10.26 -26.32
CA TRP A 158 -2.74 9.21 -25.88
C TRP A 158 -1.54 9.08 -26.84
N ALA A 159 -1.76 9.30 -28.12
CA ALA A 159 -0.73 9.21 -29.14
C ALA A 159 0.17 10.45 -29.17
N GLY A 160 1.36 10.30 -29.70
CA GLY A 160 2.35 11.37 -29.80
C GLY A 160 3.45 11.28 -28.73
N ASP A 161 4.43 12.15 -28.84
CA ASP A 161 5.54 12.24 -27.91
C ASP A 161 5.17 13.00 -26.61
N GLN A 162 6.12 13.16 -25.70
CA GLN A 162 5.90 13.88 -24.44
C GLN A 162 5.51 15.34 -24.64
N THR A 163 5.96 15.98 -25.71
CA THR A 163 5.67 17.38 -26.00
C THR A 163 4.24 17.52 -26.51
N GLU A 164 3.83 16.62 -27.39
CA GLU A 164 2.50 16.61 -27.99
C GLU A 164 1.45 16.07 -27.03
N ASN A 165 1.86 15.19 -26.12
CA ASN A 165 0.96 14.43 -25.22
C ASN A 165 1.11 14.83 -23.76
N ARG A 166 1.30 16.08 -23.47
CA ARG A 166 1.64 16.61 -22.15
C ARG A 166 0.64 16.23 -21.06
N TYR A 167 -0.65 16.30 -21.37
CA TYR A 167 -1.70 16.01 -20.37
C TYR A 167 -1.72 14.53 -19.99
N SER A 168 -1.68 13.62 -20.96
CA SER A 168 -1.63 12.18 -20.68
C SER A 168 -0.38 11.79 -19.91
N HIS A 169 0.78 12.37 -20.28
CA HIS A 169 2.03 12.13 -19.58
C HIS A 169 2.02 12.72 -18.17
N TRP A 170 1.38 13.87 -17.97
CA TRP A 170 1.23 14.44 -16.62
C TRP A 170 0.42 13.54 -15.72
N ILE A 171 -0.70 12.96 -16.19
CA ILE A 171 -1.49 11.99 -15.44
C ILE A 171 -0.66 10.74 -15.17
N TRP A 172 -0.06 10.15 -16.22
CA TRP A 172 0.74 8.94 -16.10
C TRP A 172 1.85 9.06 -15.07
N ARG A 173 2.57 10.19 -15.02
CA ARG A 173 3.64 10.42 -14.04
C ARG A 173 3.17 10.33 -12.60
N GLN A 174 1.93 10.67 -12.30
CA GLN A 174 1.37 10.56 -10.94
C GLN A 174 1.16 9.10 -10.55
N TYR A 175 0.62 8.29 -11.46
CA TYR A 175 0.41 6.85 -11.24
C TYR A 175 1.69 6.03 -11.30
N ALA A 176 2.62 6.40 -12.17
CA ALA A 176 3.92 5.74 -12.30
C ALA A 176 4.92 6.11 -11.20
N SER A 177 4.60 7.10 -10.37
CA SER A 177 5.44 7.45 -9.22
C SER A 177 5.48 6.31 -8.22
N CYS A 178 6.68 5.99 -7.73
CA CYS A 178 6.87 5.05 -6.63
C CYS A 178 6.51 5.65 -5.26
N PHE A 179 6.12 6.91 -5.22
CA PHE A 179 5.75 7.62 -4.01
C PHE A 179 4.44 8.38 -4.22
N TRP A 180 3.43 8.05 -3.40
CA TRP A 180 2.13 8.71 -3.40
C TRP A 180 1.93 9.51 -2.12
N ASP A 181 1.74 10.81 -2.26
CA ASP A 181 1.57 11.77 -1.16
C ASP A 181 0.15 12.35 -1.07
N ASP A 182 -0.73 11.94 -1.98
CA ASP A 182 -2.11 12.42 -2.09
C ASP A 182 -3.17 11.46 -1.57
N VAL A 183 -2.78 10.28 -1.07
CA VAL A 183 -3.68 9.34 -0.41
C VAL A 183 -4.04 9.86 0.98
N ARG A 184 -5.28 10.31 1.16
CA ARG A 184 -5.75 10.92 2.41
C ARG A 184 -6.59 9.93 3.21
N ILE A 185 -6.15 9.63 4.43
CA ILE A 185 -6.84 8.70 5.34
C ILE A 185 -8.29 9.13 5.64
N GLY A 186 -8.58 10.44 5.66
CA GLY A 186 -9.92 10.96 5.93
C GLY A 186 -10.90 10.85 4.76
N ARG A 187 -10.44 10.44 3.57
CA ARG A 187 -11.30 10.24 2.40
C ARG A 187 -11.72 8.80 2.30
N VAL A 188 -12.81 8.48 2.92
CA VAL A 188 -13.46 7.19 2.82
C VAL A 188 -14.69 7.31 1.92
N VAL A 189 -15.00 6.23 1.21
CA VAL A 189 -16.28 6.13 0.50
C VAL A 189 -17.38 6.29 1.55
N PRO A 190 -18.36 7.19 1.34
CA PRO A 190 -19.46 7.38 2.29
C PRO A 190 -20.24 6.06 2.42
N PHE A 191 -19.90 5.30 3.45
CA PHE A 191 -20.55 4.04 3.76
C PHE A 191 -21.47 4.29 4.94
N LYS A 192 -22.79 4.27 4.72
CA LYS A 192 -23.76 4.11 5.79
C LYS A 192 -23.77 2.65 6.16
N GLN A 193 -23.11 2.30 7.25
CA GLN A 193 -23.37 1.06 7.93
C GLN A 193 -24.79 1.16 8.49
N SER A 194 -25.76 0.54 7.82
CA SER A 194 -27.02 0.22 8.47
C SER A 194 -26.69 -0.80 9.55
N ARG A 195 -26.66 -0.35 10.79
CA ARG A 195 -26.77 -1.25 11.93
C ARG A 195 -28.25 -1.59 12.03
N ASP A 196 -28.65 -2.65 11.43
CA ASP A 196 -29.87 -3.36 11.76
C ASP A 196 -29.55 -4.43 12.79
#